data_cc0b0bcd31fbf32435e45def539308a3
#
_entry.id   cc0b0bcd31fbf32435e45def539308a3
#
_cell.length_a   1.000
_cell.length_b   1.000
_cell.length_c   1.000
_cell.angle_alpha   90.00
_cell.angle_beta   90.00
_cell.angle_gamma   90.00
#
_symmetry.space_group_name_H-M   'P 1'
#
loop_
_entity.id
_entity.type
_entity.pdbx_description
1 polymer ?
#
loop_
_entity_poly.entity_id
_entity_poly.type
_entity_poly.pdbx_seq_one_letter_code
_entity_poly.pdbx_strand_id
1 'polypeptide(L)'
;MKRLVLLCLLAVPILSKSVPVGASPFSGFAWSMEFDRPGLTLPWWKIARAADGTTVFSARRADALPAPASTFTMSAATSTRLEALLRSSHAMQPCETKAKNLANMGMKTLSFTADGISATCVFNYSDNKPLLQIADIGQAIAFTQESGAELARLHRYDRLGLDKEMINLSKAAAEGNALELQSIAETLRSVASDPQVLDRVRAKAVHLLELASN
;
A
#
# COMPACT_ATOMS: atom_id res chain seq x y z
N MET A 1 6.17 65.79 44.41
CA MET A 1 5.36 65.54 43.19
C MET A 1 5.65 64.12 42.72
N LYS A 2 4.76 63.17 43.03
CA LYS A 2 4.92 61.77 42.66
C LYS A 2 4.11 61.55 41.38
N ARG A 3 4.78 61.12 40.24
CA ARG A 3 4.13 60.76 38.98
C ARG A 3 3.76 59.28 39.04
N LEU A 4 2.46 59.01 38.99
CA LEU A 4 1.88 57.65 38.89
C LEU A 4 1.91 57.27 37.43
N VAL A 5 2.64 56.24 37.09
CA VAL A 5 2.65 55.64 35.73
C VAL A 5 1.61 54.50 35.70
N LEU A 6 0.54 54.73 34.96
CA LEU A 6 -0.53 53.75 34.74
C LEU A 6 -0.13 52.79 33.61
N LEU A 7 0.11 51.54 33.93
CA LEU A 7 0.48 50.47 32.97
C LEU A 7 -0.81 49.86 32.44
N CYS A 8 -1.22 50.20 31.20
CA CYS A 8 -2.34 49.53 30.51
C CYS A 8 -1.88 48.15 29.96
N LEU A 9 -2.32 47.09 30.60
CA LEU A 9 -2.20 45.71 30.03
C LEU A 9 -3.24 45.53 28.91
N LEU A 10 -2.76 45.51 27.67
CA LEU A 10 -3.56 45.10 26.51
C LEU A 10 -3.67 43.57 26.48
N ALA A 11 -4.81 43.02 26.85
CA ALA A 11 -5.16 41.65 26.66
C ALA A 11 -5.45 41.37 25.18
N VAL A 12 -4.56 40.66 24.50
CA VAL A 12 -4.76 40.16 23.12
C VAL A 12 -5.62 38.90 23.18
N PRO A 13 -6.80 38.86 22.55
CA PRO A 13 -7.58 37.64 22.48
C PRO A 13 -6.89 36.63 21.54
N ILE A 14 -6.46 35.50 22.07
CA ILE A 14 -5.98 34.37 21.28
C ILE A 14 -7.20 33.75 20.59
N LEU A 15 -7.40 34.07 19.31
CA LEU A 15 -8.34 33.33 18.45
C LEU A 15 -7.81 31.91 18.26
N SER A 16 -8.31 30.99 19.05
CA SER A 16 -8.13 29.56 18.80
C SER A 16 -8.86 29.21 17.50
N LYS A 17 -8.11 29.04 16.40
CA LYS A 17 -8.65 28.40 15.19
C LYS A 17 -9.03 26.97 15.53
N SER A 18 -10.33 26.69 15.61
CA SER A 18 -10.85 25.34 15.67
C SER A 18 -10.41 24.59 14.39
N VAL A 19 -9.51 23.63 14.56
CA VAL A 19 -9.17 22.66 13.50
C VAL A 19 -10.47 21.92 13.18
N PRO A 20 -10.88 21.80 11.91
CA PRO A 20 -12.07 21.02 11.57
C PRO A 20 -11.88 19.58 12.09
N VAL A 21 -12.78 19.15 12.93
CA VAL A 21 -12.86 17.75 13.39
C VAL A 21 -12.97 16.90 12.15
N GLY A 22 -11.91 16.14 11.83
CA GLY A 22 -11.90 15.22 10.71
C GLY A 22 -13.10 14.28 10.81
N ALA A 23 -13.70 13.94 9.68
CA ALA A 23 -14.78 12.96 9.62
C ALA A 23 -14.34 11.72 10.40
N SER A 24 -15.22 11.19 11.27
CA SER A 24 -14.95 9.97 12.02
C SER A 24 -14.49 8.86 11.09
N PRO A 25 -13.48 8.07 11.47
CA PRO A 25 -13.06 6.93 10.65
C PRO A 25 -14.25 6.00 10.39
N PHE A 26 -14.24 5.25 9.29
CA PHE A 26 -15.21 4.19 9.08
C PHE A 26 -15.16 3.23 10.28
N SER A 27 -16.30 2.76 10.75
CA SER A 27 -16.37 1.73 11.82
C SER A 27 -15.67 0.42 11.43
N GLY A 28 -15.24 0.31 10.20
CA GLY A 28 -14.51 -0.74 9.53
C GLY A 28 -14.84 -0.66 8.05
N PHE A 29 -13.88 -0.91 7.17
CA PHE A 29 -14.15 -1.00 5.75
C PHE A 29 -13.57 -2.31 5.18
N ALA A 30 -14.31 -2.93 4.29
CA ALA A 30 -13.81 -3.99 3.43
C ALA A 30 -13.43 -3.40 2.08
N TRP A 31 -12.31 -3.85 1.53
CA TRP A 31 -11.81 -3.39 0.24
C TRP A 31 -11.17 -4.55 -0.49
N SER A 32 -11.33 -4.58 -1.80
CA SER A 32 -10.59 -5.53 -2.64
C SER A 32 -10.18 -4.90 -3.95
N MET A 33 -9.04 -5.35 -4.44
CA MET A 33 -8.55 -5.06 -5.78
C MET A 33 -8.12 -6.35 -6.45
N GLU A 34 -8.62 -6.53 -7.66
CA GLU A 34 -8.20 -7.59 -8.56
C GLU A 34 -7.58 -6.97 -9.80
N PHE A 35 -6.48 -7.53 -10.26
CA PHE A 35 -5.78 -7.12 -11.47
C PHE A 35 -5.64 -8.31 -12.41
N ASP A 36 -5.96 -8.09 -13.68
CA ASP A 36 -5.83 -9.09 -14.74
C ASP A 36 -5.17 -8.48 -15.97
N ARG A 37 -4.03 -9.03 -16.35
CA ARG A 37 -3.32 -8.68 -17.58
C ARG A 37 -2.58 -9.89 -18.13
N PRO A 38 -3.15 -10.63 -19.08
CA PRO A 38 -2.49 -11.72 -19.76
C PRO A 38 -1.16 -11.30 -20.39
N GLY A 39 -0.19 -12.19 -20.39
CA GLY A 39 1.14 -11.95 -20.96
C GLY A 39 2.17 -11.35 -19.99
N LEU A 40 1.81 -11.07 -18.74
CA LEU A 40 2.76 -10.78 -17.68
C LEU A 40 3.24 -12.06 -16.98
N THR A 41 4.38 -11.97 -16.30
CA THR A 41 4.88 -13.04 -15.39
C THR A 41 3.86 -13.32 -14.27
N LEU A 42 3.22 -12.25 -13.77
CA LEU A 42 2.13 -12.30 -12.81
C LEU A 42 0.85 -11.78 -13.47
N PRO A 43 0.14 -12.62 -14.27
CA PRO A 43 -0.99 -12.16 -15.08
C PRO A 43 -2.23 -11.82 -14.26
N TRP A 44 -2.33 -12.37 -13.06
CA TRP A 44 -3.47 -12.16 -12.18
C TRP A 44 -3.05 -12.14 -10.71
N TRP A 45 -3.61 -11.17 -9.98
CA TRP A 45 -3.54 -11.14 -8.52
C TRP A 45 -4.75 -10.45 -7.92
N LYS A 46 -4.99 -10.74 -6.65
CA LYS A 46 -6.07 -10.15 -5.85
C LYS A 46 -5.61 -9.85 -4.44
N ILE A 47 -5.98 -8.67 -3.97
CA ILE A 47 -5.89 -8.26 -2.57
C ILE A 47 -7.31 -8.14 -2.05
N ALA A 48 -7.59 -8.69 -0.87
CA ALA A 48 -8.87 -8.54 -0.21
C ALA A 48 -8.63 -8.22 1.27
N ARG A 49 -9.06 -7.05 1.71
CA ARG A 49 -9.04 -6.60 3.10
C ARG A 49 -10.43 -6.72 3.68
N ALA A 50 -10.57 -7.45 4.77
CA ALA A 50 -11.80 -7.53 5.56
C ALA A 50 -11.94 -6.31 6.48
N ALA A 51 -13.12 -6.10 7.03
CA ALA A 51 -13.43 -4.96 7.91
C ALA A 51 -12.56 -4.93 9.19
N ASP A 52 -12.11 -6.08 9.68
CA ASP A 52 -11.20 -6.22 10.83
C ASP A 52 -9.73 -5.91 10.51
N GLY A 53 -9.40 -5.57 9.26
CA GLY A 53 -8.03 -5.30 8.81
C GLY A 53 -7.27 -6.52 8.28
N THR A 54 -7.78 -7.73 8.46
CA THR A 54 -7.20 -8.94 7.87
C THR A 54 -7.16 -8.82 6.36
N THR A 55 -5.99 -9.01 5.78
CA THR A 55 -5.77 -8.85 4.34
C THR A 55 -5.21 -10.13 3.75
N VAL A 56 -5.79 -10.58 2.66
CA VAL A 56 -5.35 -11.76 1.90
C VAL A 56 -4.86 -11.33 0.55
N PHE A 57 -3.67 -11.77 0.17
CA PHE A 57 -3.12 -11.65 -1.16
C PHE A 57 -3.12 -13.02 -1.84
N SER A 58 -3.61 -13.08 -3.06
CA SER A 58 -3.62 -14.27 -3.91
C SER A 58 -3.08 -13.91 -5.29
N ALA A 59 -2.32 -14.79 -5.91
CA ALA A 59 -1.75 -14.55 -7.22
C ALA A 59 -1.66 -15.82 -8.05
N ARG A 60 -1.63 -15.68 -9.39
CA ARG A 60 -1.31 -16.73 -10.35
C ARG A 60 -0.13 -16.28 -11.19
N ARG A 61 0.91 -17.10 -11.23
CA ARG A 61 2.05 -16.91 -12.13
C ARG A 61 1.76 -17.65 -13.45
N ALA A 62 2.33 -17.15 -14.54
CA ALA A 62 2.14 -17.76 -15.87
C ALA A 62 2.73 -19.17 -16.00
N ASP A 63 3.76 -19.45 -15.20
CA ASP A 63 4.61 -20.64 -15.26
C ASP A 63 4.46 -21.59 -14.06
N ALA A 64 3.54 -21.31 -13.13
CA ALA A 64 3.52 -22.00 -11.84
C ALA A 64 2.14 -22.48 -11.42
N LEU A 65 2.16 -23.48 -10.55
CA LEU A 65 1.03 -23.85 -9.71
C LEU A 65 0.58 -22.66 -8.87
N PRO A 66 -0.70 -22.59 -8.46
CA PRO A 66 -1.17 -21.52 -7.61
C PRO A 66 -0.26 -21.35 -6.38
N ALA A 67 0.30 -20.16 -6.20
CA ALA A 67 1.02 -19.84 -4.97
C ALA A 67 0.01 -19.86 -3.80
N PRO A 68 0.40 -20.36 -2.62
CA PRO A 68 -0.45 -20.24 -1.44
C PRO A 68 -0.75 -18.76 -1.17
N ALA A 69 -1.99 -18.48 -0.80
CA ALA A 69 -2.37 -17.12 -0.42
C ALA A 69 -1.58 -16.69 0.83
N SER A 70 -1.10 -15.45 0.83
CA SER A 70 -0.50 -14.84 2.03
C SER A 70 -1.55 -14.05 2.80
N THR A 71 -1.49 -14.11 4.13
CA THR A 71 -2.40 -13.38 5.02
C THR A 71 -1.58 -12.48 5.93
N PHE A 72 -1.98 -11.21 6.04
CA PHE A 72 -1.33 -10.21 6.91
C PHE A 72 -2.34 -9.18 7.40
N THR A 73 -1.96 -8.38 8.38
CA THR A 73 -2.74 -7.21 8.82
C THR A 73 -2.21 -5.98 8.10
N MET A 74 -3.08 -5.25 7.40
CA MET A 74 -2.72 -4.00 6.75
C MET A 74 -2.32 -2.94 7.78
N SER A 75 -1.26 -2.20 7.52
CA SER A 75 -0.78 -1.14 8.41
C SER A 75 -1.83 -0.04 8.61
N ALA A 76 -1.77 0.64 9.76
CA ALA A 76 -2.65 1.76 10.06
C ALA A 76 -2.47 2.91 9.05
N ALA A 77 -1.23 3.15 8.60
CA ALA A 77 -0.91 4.20 7.63
C ALA A 77 -1.58 3.94 6.27
N THR A 78 -1.42 2.73 5.73
CA THR A 78 -2.07 2.35 4.45
C THR A 78 -3.59 2.32 4.60
N SER A 79 -4.12 1.80 5.70
CA SER A 79 -5.56 1.77 5.98
C SER A 79 -6.17 3.18 6.00
N THR A 80 -5.55 4.12 6.72
CA THR A 80 -5.99 5.52 6.79
C THR A 80 -5.93 6.20 5.42
N ARG A 81 -4.87 5.95 4.65
CA ARG A 81 -4.73 6.50 3.29
C ARG A 81 -5.80 5.94 2.35
N LEU A 82 -6.05 4.64 2.37
CA LEU A 82 -7.12 4.01 1.58
C LEU A 82 -8.48 4.55 1.95
N GLU A 83 -8.77 4.68 3.24
CA GLU A 83 -10.04 5.24 3.72
C GLU A 83 -10.26 6.66 3.18
N ALA A 84 -9.27 7.54 3.29
CA ALA A 84 -9.36 8.91 2.78
C ALA A 84 -9.61 8.94 1.27
N LEU A 85 -8.94 8.07 0.51
CA LEU A 85 -9.11 7.97 -0.94
C LEU A 85 -10.50 7.39 -1.31
N LEU A 86 -10.98 6.37 -0.60
CA LEU A 86 -12.31 5.81 -0.81
C LEU A 86 -13.40 6.86 -0.57
N ARG A 87 -13.30 7.66 0.50
CA ARG A 87 -14.22 8.78 0.77
C ARG A 87 -14.21 9.81 -0.35
N SER A 88 -13.02 10.18 -0.85
CA SER A 88 -12.87 11.20 -1.90
C SER A 88 -13.16 10.68 -3.32
N SER A 89 -13.33 9.37 -3.50
CA SER A 89 -13.57 8.77 -4.82
C SER A 89 -15.01 8.93 -5.34
N HIS A 90 -15.90 9.56 -4.57
CA HIS A 90 -17.33 9.69 -4.94
C HIS A 90 -17.99 8.35 -5.30
N ALA A 91 -17.83 7.34 -4.42
CA ALA A 91 -18.25 5.97 -4.66
C ALA A 91 -17.67 5.40 -5.97
N MET A 92 -16.41 5.72 -6.25
CA MET A 92 -15.65 5.30 -7.44
C MET A 92 -16.22 5.85 -8.77
N GLN A 93 -16.85 7.02 -8.76
CA GLN A 93 -17.39 7.64 -9.97
C GLN A 93 -16.62 8.91 -10.38
N PRO A 94 -16.37 9.15 -11.68
CA PRO A 94 -16.57 8.20 -12.77
C PRO A 94 -15.62 7.02 -12.66
N CYS A 95 -16.06 5.83 -13.04
CA CYS A 95 -15.27 4.61 -12.95
C CYS A 95 -14.20 4.57 -14.06
N GLU A 96 -14.62 4.56 -15.30
CA GLU A 96 -13.75 4.43 -16.47
C GLU A 96 -13.70 5.72 -17.27
N THR A 97 -12.53 6.00 -17.87
CA THR A 97 -12.38 7.13 -18.79
C THR A 97 -13.22 6.95 -20.06
N LYS A 98 -13.66 8.08 -20.64
CA LYS A 98 -14.31 8.11 -21.95
C LYS A 98 -13.29 8.15 -23.12
N ALA A 99 -12.00 8.24 -22.83
CA ALA A 99 -10.96 8.24 -23.85
C ALA A 99 -10.95 6.93 -24.64
N LYS A 100 -10.70 7.04 -25.96
CA LYS A 100 -10.65 5.89 -26.87
C LYS A 100 -9.20 5.52 -27.19
N ASN A 101 -9.01 4.29 -27.67
CA ASN A 101 -7.69 3.79 -28.14
C ASN A 101 -6.59 3.82 -27.07
N LEU A 102 -6.95 3.54 -25.82
CA LEU A 102 -5.98 3.42 -24.73
C LEU A 102 -5.22 2.10 -24.84
N ALA A 103 -3.94 2.14 -24.46
CA ALA A 103 -3.15 0.93 -24.31
C ALA A 103 -3.78 0.02 -23.23
N ASN A 104 -3.65 -1.29 -23.40
CA ASN A 104 -4.06 -2.23 -22.37
C ASN A 104 -3.05 -2.20 -21.21
N MET A 105 -3.43 -1.53 -20.12
CA MET A 105 -2.65 -1.44 -18.87
C MET A 105 -3.04 -2.50 -17.85
N GLY A 106 -3.91 -3.44 -18.24
CA GLY A 106 -4.51 -4.46 -17.36
C GLY A 106 -5.83 -4.00 -16.76
N MET A 107 -6.79 -4.91 -16.73
CA MET A 107 -8.09 -4.67 -16.10
C MET A 107 -7.96 -4.69 -14.58
N LYS A 108 -8.57 -3.71 -13.94
CA LYS A 108 -8.62 -3.56 -12.50
C LYS A 108 -10.07 -3.64 -12.05
N THR A 109 -10.37 -4.51 -11.10
CA THR A 109 -11.66 -4.56 -10.43
C THR A 109 -11.45 -4.11 -8.98
N LEU A 110 -11.99 -2.96 -8.64
CA LEU A 110 -11.99 -2.41 -7.28
C LEU A 110 -13.37 -2.54 -6.67
N SER A 111 -13.44 -2.99 -5.42
CA SER A 111 -14.69 -3.02 -4.66
C SER A 111 -14.43 -2.53 -3.24
N PHE A 112 -15.39 -1.81 -2.67
CA PHE A 112 -15.37 -1.50 -1.24
C PHE A 112 -16.76 -1.55 -0.63
N THR A 113 -16.80 -1.75 0.69
CA THR A 113 -18.00 -1.64 1.51
C THR A 113 -17.59 -0.94 2.81
N ALA A 114 -18.30 0.15 3.15
CA ALA A 114 -18.10 0.89 4.39
C ALA A 114 -19.39 1.65 4.74
N ASP A 115 -19.79 1.63 6.02
CA ASP A 115 -20.95 2.39 6.55
C ASP A 115 -22.24 2.23 5.71
N GLY A 116 -22.50 1.00 5.22
CA GLY A 116 -23.68 0.69 4.40
C GLY A 116 -23.56 1.11 2.92
N ILE A 117 -22.44 1.72 2.52
CA ILE A 117 -22.15 2.06 1.12
C ILE A 117 -21.32 0.94 0.52
N SER A 118 -21.73 0.45 -0.64
CA SER A 118 -20.95 -0.50 -1.44
C SER A 118 -20.80 0.03 -2.85
N ALA A 119 -19.60 -0.09 -3.41
CA ALA A 119 -19.34 0.26 -4.79
C ALA A 119 -18.34 -0.72 -5.43
N THR A 120 -18.48 -0.92 -6.71
CA THR A 120 -17.55 -1.71 -7.54
C THR A 120 -17.28 -0.95 -8.83
N CYS A 121 -16.02 -0.97 -9.23
CA CYS A 121 -15.56 -0.33 -10.45
C CYS A 121 -14.62 -1.26 -11.22
N VAL A 122 -14.86 -1.42 -12.50
CA VAL A 122 -14.01 -2.21 -13.42
C VAL A 122 -13.47 -1.26 -14.47
N PHE A 123 -12.15 -1.15 -14.61
CA PHE A 123 -11.54 -0.20 -15.54
C PHE A 123 -10.14 -0.66 -16.00
N ASN A 124 -9.78 -0.30 -17.22
CA ASN A 124 -8.41 -0.30 -17.69
C ASN A 124 -7.70 1.02 -17.27
N TYR A 125 -8.36 2.15 -17.49
CA TYR A 125 -7.90 3.47 -17.11
C TYR A 125 -9.08 4.33 -16.59
N SER A 126 -8.81 5.19 -15.62
CA SER A 126 -9.82 6.08 -15.03
C SER A 126 -9.33 7.53 -15.00
N ASP A 127 -10.25 8.49 -15.11
CA ASP A 127 -9.98 9.91 -14.90
C ASP A 127 -10.18 10.30 -13.42
N ASN A 128 -10.67 9.39 -12.59
CA ASN A 128 -10.86 9.58 -11.16
C ASN A 128 -9.51 9.42 -10.43
N LYS A 129 -8.88 10.54 -10.07
CA LYS A 129 -7.55 10.54 -9.44
C LYS A 129 -7.47 9.73 -8.13
N PRO A 130 -8.41 9.85 -7.18
CA PRO A 130 -8.46 8.97 -6.00
C PRO A 130 -8.48 7.48 -6.39
N LEU A 131 -9.24 7.10 -7.41
CA LEU A 131 -9.33 5.71 -7.86
C LEU A 131 -8.00 5.20 -8.41
N LEU A 132 -7.27 6.02 -9.17
CA LEU A 132 -5.92 5.68 -9.63
C LEU A 132 -4.95 5.50 -8.45
N GLN A 133 -4.98 6.38 -7.45
CA GLN A 133 -4.14 6.26 -6.26
C GLN A 133 -4.46 5.02 -5.42
N ILE A 134 -5.73 4.60 -5.36
CA ILE A 134 -6.12 3.32 -4.74
C ILE A 134 -5.51 2.16 -5.53
N ALA A 135 -5.54 2.22 -6.86
CA ALA A 135 -4.93 1.20 -7.70
C ALA A 135 -3.40 1.15 -7.53
N ASP A 136 -2.73 2.30 -7.41
CA ASP A 136 -1.29 2.37 -7.14
C ASP A 136 -0.91 1.73 -5.79
N ILE A 137 -1.72 1.95 -4.74
CA ILE A 137 -1.55 1.28 -3.44
C ILE A 137 -1.65 -0.24 -3.61
N GLY A 138 -2.67 -0.73 -4.33
CA GLY A 138 -2.82 -2.15 -4.60
C GLY A 138 -1.63 -2.74 -5.35
N GLN A 139 -1.12 -2.05 -6.37
CA GLN A 139 0.06 -2.47 -7.12
C GLN A 139 1.32 -2.49 -6.25
N ALA A 140 1.51 -1.49 -5.38
CA ALA A 140 2.65 -1.43 -4.47
C ALA A 140 2.62 -2.58 -3.43
N ILE A 141 1.44 -2.95 -2.93
CA ILE A 141 1.29 -4.13 -2.05
C ILE A 141 1.57 -5.42 -2.83
N ALA A 142 1.02 -5.58 -4.03
CA ALA A 142 1.24 -6.76 -4.87
C ALA A 142 2.73 -6.93 -5.20
N PHE A 143 3.44 -5.84 -5.52
CA PHE A 143 4.89 -5.84 -5.75
C PHE A 143 5.65 -6.35 -4.53
N THR A 144 5.31 -5.89 -3.32
CA THR A 144 5.94 -6.36 -2.08
C THR A 144 5.74 -7.86 -1.87
N GLN A 145 4.52 -8.35 -2.10
CA GLN A 145 4.20 -9.78 -1.96
C GLN A 145 4.97 -10.64 -2.97
N GLU A 146 5.04 -10.19 -4.22
CA GLU A 146 5.80 -10.88 -5.28
C GLU A 146 7.30 -10.90 -4.95
N SER A 147 7.87 -9.76 -4.58
CA SER A 147 9.28 -9.66 -4.17
C SER A 147 9.57 -10.54 -2.94
N GLY A 148 8.67 -10.60 -1.97
CA GLY A 148 8.82 -11.49 -0.81
C GLY A 148 8.87 -12.95 -1.19
N ALA A 149 7.98 -13.40 -2.09
CA ALA A 149 7.95 -14.76 -2.60
C ALA A 149 9.21 -15.08 -3.43
N GLU A 150 9.67 -14.13 -4.26
CA GLU A 150 10.87 -14.30 -5.07
C GLU A 150 12.13 -14.34 -4.20
N LEU A 151 12.24 -13.47 -3.18
CA LEU A 151 13.35 -13.52 -2.21
C LEU A 151 13.39 -14.88 -1.48
N ALA A 152 12.24 -15.41 -1.06
CA ALA A 152 12.18 -16.73 -0.43
C ALA A 152 12.64 -17.85 -1.40
N ARG A 153 12.25 -17.77 -2.66
CA ARG A 153 12.70 -18.71 -3.71
C ARG A 153 14.21 -18.60 -3.96
N LEU A 154 14.70 -17.38 -4.15
CA LEU A 154 16.12 -17.11 -4.41
C LEU A 154 16.97 -17.52 -3.22
N HIS A 155 16.55 -17.25 -1.99
CA HIS A 155 17.27 -17.65 -0.78
C HIS A 155 17.47 -19.16 -0.69
N ARG A 156 16.51 -19.93 -1.15
CA ARG A 156 16.55 -21.41 -1.15
C ARG A 156 17.34 -22.00 -2.30
N TYR A 157 17.22 -21.43 -3.51
CA TYR A 157 17.65 -22.10 -4.75
C TYR A 157 18.71 -21.33 -5.55
N ASP A 158 18.81 -19.99 -5.40
CA ASP A 158 19.70 -19.15 -6.20
C ASP A 158 20.11 -17.89 -5.42
N ARG A 159 21.04 -18.06 -4.51
CA ARG A 159 21.51 -16.93 -3.64
C ARG A 159 22.20 -15.81 -4.41
N LEU A 160 22.69 -16.04 -5.62
CA LEU A 160 23.30 -15.00 -6.44
C LEU A 160 22.25 -14.00 -6.94
N GLY A 161 21.02 -14.44 -7.20
CA GLY A 161 19.90 -13.60 -7.59
C GLY A 161 19.40 -12.66 -6.49
N LEU A 162 19.67 -12.98 -5.21
CA LEU A 162 19.21 -12.18 -4.07
C LEU A 162 19.65 -10.72 -4.12
N ASP A 163 20.88 -10.44 -4.57
CA ASP A 163 21.39 -9.05 -4.58
C ASP A 163 20.56 -8.17 -5.51
N LYS A 164 20.25 -8.65 -6.70
CA LYS A 164 19.43 -7.92 -7.67
C LYS A 164 18.02 -7.67 -7.13
N GLU A 165 17.37 -8.69 -6.61
CA GLU A 165 15.99 -8.58 -6.11
C GLU A 165 15.94 -7.66 -4.88
N MET A 166 16.91 -7.75 -3.97
CA MET A 166 17.00 -6.89 -2.80
C MET A 166 17.23 -5.42 -3.18
N ILE A 167 18.02 -5.15 -4.23
CA ILE A 167 18.19 -3.79 -4.77
C ILE A 167 16.86 -3.26 -5.31
N ASN A 168 16.13 -4.07 -6.09
CA ASN A 168 14.85 -3.69 -6.67
C ASN A 168 13.83 -3.35 -5.58
N LEU A 169 13.69 -4.22 -4.58
CA LEU A 169 12.78 -4.01 -3.45
C LEU A 169 13.16 -2.77 -2.63
N SER A 170 14.46 -2.58 -2.32
CA SER A 170 14.93 -1.41 -1.57
C SER A 170 14.65 -0.10 -2.31
N LYS A 171 14.86 -0.09 -3.63
CA LYS A 171 14.54 1.07 -4.47
C LYS A 171 13.04 1.36 -4.48
N ALA A 172 12.22 0.34 -4.70
CA ALA A 172 10.77 0.49 -4.72
C ALA A 172 10.24 0.98 -3.35
N ALA A 173 10.79 0.50 -2.24
CA ALA A 173 10.44 0.96 -0.90
C ALA A 173 10.78 2.45 -0.70
N ALA A 174 11.96 2.89 -1.13
CA ALA A 174 12.38 4.29 -1.05
C ALA A 174 11.51 5.23 -1.92
N GLU A 175 10.96 4.74 -3.02
CA GLU A 175 10.07 5.46 -3.93
C GLU A 175 8.58 5.38 -3.52
N GLY A 176 8.24 4.63 -2.46
CA GLY A 176 6.85 4.40 -2.03
C GLY A 176 6.08 3.41 -2.91
N ASN A 177 6.78 2.65 -3.76
CA ASN A 177 6.25 1.64 -4.67
C ASN A 177 6.28 0.21 -4.10
N ALA A 178 6.71 0.04 -2.84
CA ALA A 178 6.61 -1.20 -2.07
C ALA A 178 5.99 -0.85 -0.70
N LEU A 179 4.76 -1.29 -0.49
CA LEU A 179 4.00 -1.04 0.73
C LEU A 179 3.81 -2.36 1.50
N GLU A 180 3.52 -2.26 2.80
CA GLU A 180 3.25 -3.42 3.67
C GLU A 180 4.47 -4.36 3.80
N LEU A 181 5.69 -3.78 3.93
CA LEU A 181 6.93 -4.54 4.08
C LEU A 181 6.90 -5.51 5.28
N GLN A 182 6.13 -5.20 6.33
CA GLN A 182 5.93 -6.08 7.48
C GLN A 182 5.30 -7.43 7.09
N SER A 183 4.56 -7.49 5.99
CA SER A 183 3.94 -8.73 5.49
C SER A 183 4.95 -9.77 5.00
N ILE A 184 6.16 -9.34 4.65
CA ILE A 184 7.27 -10.20 4.20
C ILE A 184 8.44 -10.22 5.20
N ALA A 185 8.21 -9.72 6.43
CA ALA A 185 9.27 -9.57 7.42
C ALA A 185 9.95 -10.90 7.80
N GLU A 186 9.25 -12.03 7.75
CA GLU A 186 9.84 -13.36 8.00
C GLU A 186 10.89 -13.70 6.94
N THR A 187 10.57 -13.50 5.65
CA THR A 187 11.52 -13.68 4.56
C THR A 187 12.74 -12.76 4.71
N LEU A 188 12.50 -11.48 5.02
CA LEU A 188 13.60 -10.52 5.23
C LEU A 188 14.50 -10.92 6.40
N ARG A 189 13.92 -11.38 7.54
CA ARG A 189 14.70 -11.90 8.68
C ARG A 189 15.53 -13.12 8.31
N SER A 190 14.97 -14.06 7.55
CA SER A 190 15.67 -15.26 7.09
C SER A 190 16.88 -14.89 6.24
N VAL A 191 16.75 -13.92 5.31
CA VAL A 191 17.87 -13.43 4.49
C VAL A 191 18.88 -12.68 5.35
N ALA A 192 18.44 -11.82 6.27
CA ALA A 192 19.31 -11.01 7.13
C ALA A 192 20.19 -11.85 8.07
N SER A 193 19.68 -12.98 8.54
CA SER A 193 20.35 -13.85 9.51
C SER A 193 21.23 -14.94 8.89
N ASP A 194 21.16 -15.18 7.58
CA ASP A 194 21.94 -16.23 6.92
C ASP A 194 23.38 -15.77 6.64
N PRO A 195 24.42 -16.32 7.32
CA PRO A 195 25.81 -15.93 7.11
C PRO A 195 26.35 -16.31 5.72
N GLN A 196 25.67 -17.16 4.97
CA GLN A 196 26.03 -17.53 3.59
C GLN A 196 25.53 -16.52 2.57
N VAL A 197 24.71 -15.56 2.97
CA VAL A 197 24.25 -14.45 2.12
C VAL A 197 25.27 -13.30 2.23
N LEU A 198 25.53 -12.62 1.12
CA LEU A 198 26.44 -11.48 1.04
C LEU A 198 26.08 -10.39 2.06
N ASP A 199 27.08 -9.82 2.75
CA ASP A 199 26.89 -8.80 3.79
C ASP A 199 26.03 -7.62 3.32
N ARG A 200 26.26 -7.15 2.08
CA ARG A 200 25.49 -6.04 1.51
C ARG A 200 23.99 -6.36 1.33
N VAL A 201 23.66 -7.63 1.06
CA VAL A 201 22.28 -8.11 0.92
C VAL A 201 21.61 -8.19 2.29
N ARG A 202 22.34 -8.76 3.27
CA ARG A 202 21.90 -8.82 4.66
C ARG A 202 21.62 -7.42 5.24
N ALA A 203 22.54 -6.47 4.98
CA ALA A 203 22.37 -5.08 5.44
C ALA A 203 21.11 -4.42 4.84
N LYS A 204 20.82 -4.65 3.54
CA LYS A 204 19.57 -4.15 2.93
C LYS A 204 18.33 -4.80 3.55
N ALA A 205 18.39 -6.11 3.83
CA ALA A 205 17.26 -6.80 4.49
C ALA A 205 17.00 -6.22 5.89
N VAL A 206 18.04 -5.92 6.67
CA VAL A 206 17.92 -5.23 7.96
C VAL A 206 17.27 -3.86 7.80
N HIS A 207 17.74 -3.05 6.84
CA HIS A 207 17.17 -1.74 6.58
C HIS A 207 15.68 -1.79 6.20
N LEU A 208 15.28 -2.76 5.37
CA LEU A 208 13.85 -2.96 5.01
C LEU A 208 13.02 -3.39 6.22
N LEU A 209 13.59 -4.16 7.16
CA LEU A 209 12.92 -4.50 8.42
C LEU A 209 12.72 -3.28 9.33
N GLU A 210 13.67 -2.36 9.35
CA GLU A 210 13.53 -1.08 10.07
C GLU A 210 12.39 -0.24 9.49
N LEU A 211 12.31 -0.14 8.15
CA LEU A 211 11.21 0.55 7.47
C LEU A 211 9.85 -0.12 7.73
N ALA A 212 9.83 -1.45 7.84
CA ALA A 212 8.61 -2.23 8.13
C ALA A 212 8.07 -2.02 9.55
N SER A 213 8.89 -1.48 10.47
CA SER A 213 8.55 -1.31 11.89
C SER A 213 8.02 0.09 12.22
N ASN A 214 8.15 1.03 11.29
CA ASN A 214 7.68 2.42 11.40
C ASN A 214 6.30 2.59 10.75
#